data_b51af09d5318d7893a048c122beea2bd
#
_entry.id   b51af09d5318d7893a048c122beea2bd
#
_cell.length_a   1.000
_cell.length_b   1.000
_cell.length_c   1.000
_cell.angle_alpha   90.00
_cell.angle_beta   90.00
_cell.angle_gamma   90.00
#
_symmetry.space_group_name_H-M   'P 1'
#
loop_
_entity.id
_entity.type
_entity.pdbx_description
1 polymer ?
#
loop_
_entity_poly.entity_id
_entity_poly.type
_entity_poly.pdbx_seq_one_letter_code
_entity_poly.pdbx_strand_id
1 'polypeptide(L)'
;GDWITMPKYGADGTVIEVTLNTVKVRNFDNTITTIPPYLLVSDSFQNWQGMQESGGRRVKRSINIDMSSVRFCTPEMLAKYRKIQLLKDYVDRTEKVVEEYNKEHNIDNSVLVNGRRQTNLGVFRAYLTNYLKSLPTVNQELTCMVRQLQPTETGIPLELYFFSANK
;
A
#
# COMPACT_ATOMS: atom_id res chain seq x y z
N GLY A 1 13.49 6.66 -25.08
CA GLY A 1 13.79 5.82 -24.10
C GLY A 1 12.84 5.69 -22.91
N ASP A 2 11.69 6.41 -22.87
CA ASP A 2 10.80 6.34 -21.69
C ASP A 2 10.07 4.98 -21.61
N TRP A 3 9.93 4.48 -20.40
CA TRP A 3 9.01 3.36 -20.16
C TRP A 3 7.57 3.89 -20.06
N ILE A 4 6.70 3.38 -20.93
CA ILE A 4 5.26 3.73 -20.95
C ILE A 4 4.40 2.48 -20.83
N THR A 5 3.19 2.65 -20.29
CA THR A 5 2.16 1.60 -20.23
C THR A 5 0.86 2.14 -20.81
N MET A 6 0.35 1.45 -21.84
CA MET A 6 -0.96 1.67 -22.48
C MET A 6 -1.69 0.32 -22.59
N PRO A 7 -2.41 -0.11 -21.53
CA PRO A 7 -3.02 -1.46 -21.50
C PRO A 7 -4.00 -1.71 -22.64
N LYS A 8 -4.76 -0.66 -23.03
CA LYS A 8 -5.74 -0.72 -24.11
C LYS A 8 -5.13 -1.16 -25.45
N TYR A 9 -3.86 -0.87 -25.68
CA TYR A 9 -3.14 -1.18 -26.91
C TYR A 9 -2.06 -2.23 -26.74
N GLY A 10 -2.00 -2.90 -25.58
CA GLY A 10 -1.04 -3.95 -25.31
C GLY A 10 0.41 -3.44 -25.27
N ALA A 11 0.62 -2.18 -24.91
CA ALA A 11 1.96 -1.61 -24.77
C ALA A 11 2.35 -1.50 -23.30
N ASP A 12 3.43 -2.16 -22.92
CA ASP A 12 4.09 -2.04 -21.61
C ASP A 12 5.59 -2.27 -21.78
N GLY A 13 6.33 -1.18 -21.93
CA GLY A 13 7.75 -1.27 -22.20
C GLY A 13 8.40 0.05 -22.60
N THR A 14 9.55 -0.05 -23.22
CA THR A 14 10.37 1.12 -23.58
C THR A 14 10.08 1.62 -24.98
N VAL A 15 9.87 2.93 -25.11
CA VAL A 15 9.77 3.59 -26.41
C VAL A 15 11.13 3.54 -27.10
N ILE A 16 11.20 2.87 -28.25
CA ILE A 16 12.44 2.68 -29.02
C ILE A 16 12.53 3.58 -30.25
N GLU A 17 11.38 4.01 -30.78
CA GLU A 17 11.33 4.85 -31.95
C GLU A 17 10.10 5.75 -31.94
N VAL A 18 10.25 6.99 -32.34
CA VAL A 18 9.18 7.96 -32.56
C VAL A 18 9.37 8.59 -33.93
N THR A 19 8.39 8.40 -34.81
CA THR A 19 8.34 9.02 -36.14
C THR A 19 7.07 9.86 -36.28
N LEU A 20 6.86 10.51 -37.40
CA LEU A 20 5.63 11.26 -37.66
C LEU A 20 4.35 10.39 -37.62
N ASN A 21 4.47 9.12 -38.02
CA ASN A 21 3.32 8.23 -38.19
C ASN A 21 3.31 7.05 -37.22
N THR A 22 4.40 6.79 -36.50
CA THR A 22 4.51 5.61 -35.62
C THR A 22 5.32 5.90 -34.36
N VAL A 23 4.87 5.31 -33.25
CA VAL A 23 5.63 5.15 -32.03
C VAL A 23 5.79 3.65 -31.77
N LYS A 24 7.03 3.17 -31.70
CA LYS A 24 7.33 1.77 -31.39
C LYS A 24 7.72 1.60 -29.94
N VAL A 25 7.04 0.70 -29.25
CA VAL A 25 7.29 0.32 -27.87
C VAL A 25 7.79 -1.12 -27.84
N ARG A 26 8.98 -1.34 -27.30
CA ARG A 26 9.49 -2.68 -26.99
C ARG A 26 8.96 -3.10 -25.64
N ASN A 27 8.04 -4.05 -25.64
CA ASN A 27 7.46 -4.64 -24.44
C ASN A 27 8.48 -5.49 -23.68
N PHE A 28 8.18 -5.81 -22.41
CA PHE A 28 9.07 -6.63 -21.57
C PHE A 28 9.23 -8.06 -22.04
N ASP A 29 8.30 -8.57 -22.86
CA ASP A 29 8.40 -9.88 -23.52
C ASP A 29 9.20 -9.85 -24.85
N ASN A 30 9.86 -8.70 -25.15
CA ASN A 30 10.58 -8.40 -26.40
C ASN A 30 9.70 -8.29 -27.66
N THR A 31 8.41 -8.29 -27.54
CA THR A 31 7.54 -7.93 -28.67
C THR A 31 7.55 -6.43 -28.90
N ILE A 32 7.19 -6.01 -30.13
CA ILE A 32 7.10 -4.58 -30.49
C ILE A 32 5.65 -4.23 -30.76
N THR A 33 5.11 -3.31 -29.97
CA THR A 33 3.82 -2.69 -30.25
C THR A 33 4.03 -1.39 -30.99
N THR A 34 3.36 -1.23 -32.14
CA THR A 34 3.36 0.01 -32.92
C THR A 34 2.08 0.79 -32.68
N ILE A 35 2.20 2.04 -32.26
CA ILE A 35 1.09 2.91 -31.88
C ILE A 35 1.11 4.15 -32.75
N PRO A 36 -0.02 4.57 -33.36
CA PRO A 36 -0.13 5.87 -34.01
C PRO A 36 0.08 7.00 -32.99
N PRO A 37 0.88 8.05 -33.28
CA PRO A 37 1.20 9.13 -32.35
C PRO A 37 -0.05 9.85 -31.78
N TYR A 38 -1.12 9.98 -32.57
CA TYR A 38 -2.34 10.65 -32.13
C TYR A 38 -2.98 9.99 -30.91
N LEU A 39 -2.79 8.67 -30.72
CA LEU A 39 -3.33 7.94 -29.56
C LEU A 39 -2.63 8.35 -28.25
N LEU A 40 -1.38 8.79 -28.31
CA LEU A 40 -0.69 9.35 -27.15
C LEU A 40 -1.23 10.73 -26.73
N VAL A 41 -1.96 11.38 -27.63
CA VAL A 41 -2.59 12.68 -27.35
C VAL A 41 -4.07 12.50 -26.96
N SER A 42 -4.76 11.56 -27.61
CA SER A 42 -6.21 11.34 -27.43
C SER A 42 -6.56 10.43 -26.25
N ASP A 43 -5.67 9.50 -25.91
CA ASP A 43 -5.86 8.55 -24.81
C ASP A 43 -4.87 8.79 -23.66
N SER A 44 -5.22 8.33 -22.48
CA SER A 44 -4.32 8.38 -21.33
C SER A 44 -3.31 7.23 -21.36
N PHE A 45 -2.10 7.49 -20.95
CA PHE A 45 -1.07 6.49 -20.74
C PHE A 45 -0.25 6.82 -19.48
N GLN A 46 0.42 5.80 -18.92
CA GLN A 46 1.33 6.00 -17.82
C GLN A 46 2.76 6.12 -18.36
N ASN A 47 3.45 7.20 -17.97
CA ASN A 47 4.88 7.35 -18.20
C ASN A 47 5.62 7.11 -16.88
N TRP A 48 6.51 6.13 -16.86
CA TRP A 48 7.26 5.71 -15.68
C TRP A 48 8.58 6.46 -15.50
N GLN A 49 8.91 7.38 -16.39
CA GLN A 49 10.15 8.17 -16.29
C GLN A 49 10.24 8.91 -14.96
N GLY A 50 9.14 9.52 -14.51
CA GLY A 50 9.10 10.19 -13.21
C GLY A 50 9.43 9.27 -12.03
N MET A 51 9.01 7.99 -12.09
CA MET A 51 9.40 7.01 -11.06
C MET A 51 10.90 6.72 -11.12
N GLN A 52 11.46 6.55 -12.32
CA GLN A 52 12.90 6.28 -12.49
C GLN A 52 13.76 7.44 -12.01
N GLU A 53 13.30 8.68 -12.22
CA GLU A 53 13.98 9.90 -11.78
C GLU A 53 13.82 10.19 -10.29
N SER A 54 12.74 9.71 -9.66
CA SER A 54 12.44 9.96 -8.24
C SER A 54 13.41 9.31 -7.24
N GLY A 55 14.33 8.47 -7.72
CA GLY A 55 15.28 7.76 -6.86
C GLY A 55 14.71 6.56 -6.12
N GLY A 56 13.48 6.13 -6.47
CA GLY A 56 12.83 4.99 -5.84
C GLY A 56 12.12 4.08 -6.84
N ARG A 57 12.14 2.77 -6.56
CA ARG A 57 11.35 1.78 -7.30
C ARG A 57 10.09 1.42 -6.52
N ARG A 58 8.91 1.55 -7.15
CA ARG A 58 7.63 1.22 -6.53
C ARG A 58 7.54 -0.25 -6.16
N VAL A 59 7.19 -0.51 -4.92
CA VAL A 59 6.80 -1.83 -4.42
C VAL A 59 5.32 -1.76 -4.03
N LYS A 60 4.53 -2.65 -4.63
CA LYS A 60 3.10 -2.80 -4.36
C LYS A 60 2.81 -4.27 -4.15
N ARG A 61 2.61 -4.67 -2.90
CA ARG A 61 2.39 -6.07 -2.49
C ARG A 61 1.27 -6.15 -1.49
N SER A 62 0.47 -7.20 -1.55
CA SER A 62 -0.61 -7.45 -0.61
C SER A 62 -0.39 -8.75 0.14
N ILE A 63 -0.78 -8.74 1.41
CA ILE A 63 -0.90 -9.92 2.26
C ILE A 63 -2.39 -10.13 2.48
N ASN A 64 -2.92 -11.30 2.14
CA ASN A 64 -4.31 -11.62 2.39
C ASN A 64 -4.49 -12.10 3.83
N ILE A 65 -5.32 -11.40 4.58
CA ILE A 65 -5.64 -11.72 5.96
C ILE A 65 -6.95 -12.53 5.98
N ASP A 66 -6.92 -13.68 6.60
CA ASP A 66 -8.13 -14.47 6.83
C ASP A 66 -9.11 -13.67 7.70
N MET A 67 -10.30 -13.42 7.17
CA MET A 67 -11.34 -12.65 7.86
C MET A 67 -11.72 -13.27 9.21
N SER A 68 -11.69 -14.60 9.33
CA SER A 68 -12.01 -15.31 10.57
C SER A 68 -10.98 -15.09 11.68
N SER A 69 -9.77 -14.65 11.31
CA SER A 69 -8.71 -14.35 12.27
C SER A 69 -8.86 -12.97 12.92
N VAL A 70 -9.67 -12.09 12.34
CA VAL A 70 -9.85 -10.72 12.85
C VAL A 70 -10.69 -10.74 14.13
N ARG A 71 -10.18 -10.13 15.18
CA ARG A 71 -10.83 -10.08 16.50
C ARG A 71 -10.43 -8.83 17.29
N PHE A 72 -11.24 -8.49 18.28
CA PHE A 72 -10.88 -7.47 19.24
C PHE A 72 -9.68 -7.91 20.09
N CYS A 73 -8.81 -6.96 20.40
CA CYS A 73 -7.66 -7.20 21.27
C CYS A 73 -8.13 -7.43 22.71
N THR A 74 -7.63 -8.49 23.33
CA THR A 74 -7.76 -8.69 24.77
C THR A 74 -6.67 -7.94 25.54
N PRO A 75 -6.83 -7.68 26.87
CA PRO A 75 -5.77 -7.08 27.68
C PRO A 75 -4.44 -7.85 27.60
N GLU A 76 -4.48 -9.17 27.52
CA GLU A 76 -3.30 -10.03 27.38
C GLU A 76 -2.62 -9.82 26.03
N MET A 77 -3.38 -9.69 24.97
CA MET A 77 -2.86 -9.38 23.63
C MET A 77 -2.18 -8.02 23.62
N LEU A 78 -2.83 -6.99 24.17
CA LEU A 78 -2.25 -5.65 24.27
C LEU A 78 -0.96 -5.61 25.08
N ALA A 79 -0.90 -6.37 26.20
CA ALA A 79 0.30 -6.51 27.01
C ALA A 79 1.46 -7.14 26.23
N LYS A 80 1.20 -8.13 25.38
CA LYS A 80 2.19 -8.72 24.47
C LYS A 80 2.66 -7.72 23.42
N TYR A 81 1.73 -6.98 22.81
CA TYR A 81 2.04 -6.00 21.77
C TYR A 81 2.88 -4.83 22.31
N ARG A 82 2.68 -4.41 23.56
CA ARG A 82 3.51 -3.39 24.21
C ARG A 82 4.99 -3.78 24.36
N LYS A 83 5.30 -5.08 24.34
CA LYS A 83 6.68 -5.58 24.36
C LYS A 83 7.36 -5.45 22.98
N ILE A 84 6.60 -5.25 21.92
CA ILE A 84 7.13 -5.00 20.57
C ILE A 84 7.51 -3.52 20.47
N GLN A 85 8.80 -3.23 20.30
CA GLN A 85 9.33 -1.86 20.30
C GLN A 85 8.60 -0.95 19.29
N LEU A 86 8.31 -1.46 18.11
CA LEU A 86 7.61 -0.71 17.04
C LEU A 86 6.12 -0.44 17.34
N LEU A 87 5.55 -1.09 18.34
CA LEU A 87 4.12 -1.00 18.66
C LEU A 87 3.81 -0.32 19.99
N LYS A 88 4.76 -0.25 20.91
CA LYS A 88 4.53 0.23 22.28
C LYS A 88 3.79 1.57 22.30
N ASP A 89 4.33 2.57 21.61
CA ASP A 89 3.77 3.92 21.61
C ASP A 89 2.41 3.96 20.89
N TYR A 90 2.24 3.19 19.84
CA TYR A 90 0.97 3.08 19.13
C TYR A 90 -0.12 2.49 20.01
N VAL A 91 0.15 1.36 20.66
CA VAL A 91 -0.82 0.67 21.52
C VAL A 91 -1.25 1.56 22.68
N ASP A 92 -0.31 2.20 23.37
CA ASP A 92 -0.60 3.07 24.51
C ASP A 92 -1.39 4.31 24.11
N ARG A 93 -1.03 4.97 23.01
CA ARG A 93 -1.74 6.13 22.50
C ARG A 93 -3.15 5.77 22.03
N THR A 94 -3.29 4.68 21.32
CA THR A 94 -4.59 4.24 20.79
C THR A 94 -5.52 3.79 21.92
N GLU A 95 -5.00 3.14 22.95
CA GLU A 95 -5.78 2.75 24.11
C GLU A 95 -6.37 3.96 24.86
N LYS A 96 -5.56 5.01 25.05
CA LYS A 96 -6.05 6.28 25.62
C LYS A 96 -7.19 6.88 24.80
N VAL A 97 -7.03 6.97 23.48
CA VAL A 97 -8.07 7.50 22.59
C VAL A 97 -9.36 6.66 22.65
N VAL A 98 -9.22 5.34 22.73
CA VAL A 98 -10.35 4.41 22.87
C VAL A 98 -11.07 4.62 24.21
N GLU A 99 -10.33 4.69 25.31
CA GLU A 99 -10.87 4.91 26.65
C GLU A 99 -11.57 6.28 26.76
N GLU A 100 -10.95 7.34 26.29
CA GLU A 100 -11.53 8.71 26.28
C GLU A 100 -12.84 8.73 25.49
N TYR A 101 -12.84 8.17 24.27
CA TYR A 101 -14.03 8.11 23.43
C TYR A 101 -15.17 7.34 24.11
N ASN A 102 -14.87 6.17 24.65
CA ASN A 102 -15.89 5.30 25.29
C ASN A 102 -16.46 5.95 26.56
N LYS A 103 -15.64 6.69 27.30
CA LYS A 103 -16.06 7.44 28.48
C LYS A 103 -16.95 8.63 28.10
N GLU A 104 -16.53 9.43 27.12
CA GLU A 104 -17.25 10.60 26.64
C GLU A 104 -18.67 10.26 26.13
N HIS A 105 -18.79 9.10 25.46
CA HIS A 105 -20.05 8.64 24.89
C HIS A 105 -20.85 7.70 25.82
N ASN A 106 -20.46 7.56 27.07
CA ASN A 106 -21.10 6.68 28.07
C ASN A 106 -21.34 5.25 27.53
N ILE A 107 -20.33 4.67 26.89
CA ILE A 107 -20.42 3.35 26.27
C ILE A 107 -20.56 2.27 27.33
N ASP A 108 -21.54 1.37 27.14
CA ASP A 108 -21.66 0.14 27.92
C ASP A 108 -20.58 -0.86 27.48
N ASN A 109 -19.55 -1.01 28.31
CA ASN A 109 -18.41 -1.86 28.05
C ASN A 109 -18.66 -3.36 28.30
N SER A 110 -19.85 -3.75 28.74
CA SER A 110 -20.21 -5.17 28.96
C SER A 110 -20.28 -5.96 27.66
N VAL A 111 -20.50 -5.27 26.54
CA VAL A 111 -20.55 -5.85 25.19
C VAL A 111 -19.48 -5.24 24.31
N LEU A 112 -18.58 -6.07 23.80
CA LEU A 112 -17.39 -5.63 23.06
C LEU A 112 -17.68 -4.87 21.76
N VAL A 113 -18.85 -5.08 21.15
CA VAL A 113 -19.23 -4.35 19.92
C VAL A 113 -19.65 -2.90 20.17
N ASN A 114 -19.93 -2.55 21.43
CA ASN A 114 -20.23 -1.17 21.79
C ASN A 114 -18.97 -0.32 21.81
N GLY A 115 -19.07 0.90 21.30
CA GLY A 115 -18.00 1.86 21.31
C GLY A 115 -16.80 1.48 20.43
N ARG A 116 -15.61 1.89 20.85
CA ARG A 116 -14.36 1.64 20.12
C ARG A 116 -13.52 0.59 20.84
N ARG A 117 -12.82 -0.23 20.05
CA ARG A 117 -11.86 -1.23 20.50
C ARG A 117 -10.73 -1.35 19.51
N GLN A 118 -9.55 -1.70 19.97
CA GLN A 118 -8.47 -2.11 19.09
C GLN A 118 -8.72 -3.52 18.55
N THR A 119 -8.33 -3.75 17.32
CA THR A 119 -8.34 -5.07 16.68
C THR A 119 -6.92 -5.53 16.36
N ASN A 120 -6.72 -6.84 16.30
CA ASN A 120 -5.43 -7.41 15.90
C ASN A 120 -5.00 -6.95 14.50
N LEU A 121 -5.94 -6.82 13.56
CA LEU A 121 -5.68 -6.33 12.21
C LEU A 121 -5.21 -4.87 12.22
N GLY A 122 -5.85 -4.00 13.03
CA GLY A 122 -5.44 -2.61 13.18
C GLY A 122 -4.03 -2.47 13.75
N VAL A 123 -3.70 -3.27 14.76
CA VAL A 123 -2.36 -3.33 15.35
C VAL A 123 -1.33 -3.86 14.34
N PHE A 124 -1.68 -4.90 13.57
CA PHE A 124 -0.78 -5.43 12.53
C PHE A 124 -0.50 -4.39 11.44
N ARG A 125 -1.51 -3.65 11.01
CA ARG A 125 -1.32 -2.55 10.05
C ARG A 125 -0.38 -1.48 10.59
N ALA A 126 -0.53 -1.10 11.85
CA ALA A 126 0.36 -0.16 12.51
C ALA A 126 1.80 -0.68 12.61
N TYR A 127 1.96 -1.96 12.93
CA TYR A 127 3.27 -2.61 12.94
C TYR A 127 3.96 -2.53 11.58
N LEU A 128 3.26 -2.92 10.51
CA LEU A 128 3.80 -2.87 9.15
C LEU A 128 4.18 -1.44 8.73
N THR A 129 3.34 -0.45 9.07
CA THR A 129 3.64 0.96 8.80
C THR A 129 4.93 1.40 9.50
N ASN A 130 5.07 1.11 10.80
CA ASN A 130 6.24 1.47 11.57
C ASN A 130 7.49 0.69 11.13
N TYR A 131 7.32 -0.58 10.75
CA TYR A 131 8.39 -1.39 10.22
C TYR A 131 8.95 -0.80 8.92
N LEU A 132 8.09 -0.47 7.94
CA LEU A 132 8.53 0.17 6.69
C LEU A 132 9.24 1.50 6.94
N LYS A 133 8.76 2.29 7.91
CA LYS A 133 9.41 3.56 8.29
C LYS A 133 10.78 3.37 8.96
N SER A 134 11.02 2.23 9.58
CA SER A 134 12.30 1.91 10.22
C SER A 134 13.37 1.38 9.27
N LEU A 135 12.98 0.99 8.06
CA LEU A 135 13.89 0.39 7.08
C LEU A 135 14.66 1.47 6.30
N PRO A 136 16.00 1.47 6.32
CA PRO A 136 16.81 2.41 5.54
C PRO A 136 16.69 2.16 4.02
N THR A 137 16.25 0.97 3.62
CA THR A 137 16.03 0.58 2.21
C THR A 137 14.72 1.10 1.63
N VAL A 138 13.86 1.70 2.46
CA VAL A 138 12.61 2.35 2.05
C VAL A 138 12.86 3.86 1.91
N ASN A 139 12.48 4.43 0.76
CA ASN A 139 12.57 5.86 0.56
C ASN A 139 11.45 6.55 1.35
N GLN A 140 11.83 7.30 2.41
CA GLN A 140 10.89 7.96 3.32
C GLN A 140 10.33 9.28 2.78
N GLU A 141 10.91 9.83 1.72
CA GLU A 141 10.44 11.05 1.07
C GLU A 141 9.30 10.79 0.07
N LEU A 142 9.17 9.55 -0.39
CA LEU A 142 8.12 9.12 -1.29
C LEU A 142 6.96 8.47 -0.53
N THR A 143 5.84 8.26 -1.21
CA THR A 143 4.65 7.64 -0.62
C THR A 143 4.98 6.31 0.02
N CYS A 144 4.67 6.20 1.31
CA CYS A 144 4.80 4.97 2.08
C CYS A 144 3.51 4.76 2.89
N MET A 145 2.74 3.73 2.54
CA MET A 145 1.49 3.43 3.22
C MET A 145 1.19 1.94 3.29
N VAL A 146 0.44 1.57 4.32
CA VAL A 146 -0.17 0.25 4.46
C VAL A 146 -1.67 0.46 4.55
N ARG A 147 -2.43 -0.14 3.63
CA ARG A 147 -3.87 0.06 3.54
C ARG A 147 -4.63 -1.25 3.34
N GLN A 148 -5.84 -1.29 3.85
CA GLN A 148 -6.77 -2.36 3.57
C GLN A 148 -7.45 -2.09 2.22
N LEU A 149 -7.50 -3.10 1.38
CA LEU A 149 -8.26 -3.08 0.14
C LEU A 149 -9.61 -3.77 0.33
N GLN A 150 -10.42 -3.75 -0.71
CA GLN A 150 -11.70 -4.44 -0.70
C GLN A 150 -11.51 -5.94 -0.42
N PRO A 151 -12.27 -6.53 0.51
CA PRO A 151 -12.24 -7.96 0.77
C PRO A 151 -12.49 -8.78 -0.49
N THR A 152 -11.81 -9.91 -0.59
CA THR A 152 -11.95 -10.88 -1.69
C THR A 152 -12.30 -12.26 -1.12
N GLU A 153 -12.50 -13.24 -1.99
CA GLU A 153 -12.72 -14.63 -1.59
C GLU A 153 -11.54 -15.22 -0.77
N THR A 154 -10.34 -14.69 -0.96
CA THR A 154 -9.11 -15.13 -0.27
C THR A 154 -8.81 -14.34 1.01
N GLY A 155 -9.66 -13.40 1.39
CA GLY A 155 -9.52 -12.64 2.62
C GLY A 155 -9.48 -11.13 2.42
N ILE A 156 -8.96 -10.43 3.43
CA ILE A 156 -8.79 -8.97 3.42
C ILE A 156 -7.37 -8.66 2.96
N PRO A 157 -7.17 -8.08 1.75
CA PRO A 157 -5.84 -7.69 1.31
C PRO A 157 -5.34 -6.50 2.13
N LEU A 158 -4.19 -6.67 2.75
CA LEU A 158 -3.44 -5.61 3.41
C LEU A 158 -2.28 -5.23 2.49
N GLU A 159 -2.42 -4.11 1.79
CA GLU A 159 -1.45 -3.68 0.77
C GLU A 159 -0.34 -2.84 1.39
N LEU A 160 0.90 -3.26 1.12
CA LEU A 160 2.09 -2.47 1.37
C LEU A 160 2.44 -1.73 0.07
N TYR A 161 2.41 -0.41 0.14
CA TYR A 161 2.71 0.47 -0.98
C TYR A 161 3.84 1.43 -0.58
N PHE A 162 4.99 1.28 -1.18
CA PHE A 162 6.15 2.10 -0.86
C PHE A 162 7.15 2.13 -2.02
N PHE A 163 8.19 2.92 -1.87
CA PHE A 163 9.29 2.98 -2.82
C PHE A 163 10.58 2.52 -2.13
N SER A 164 11.31 1.60 -2.77
CA SER A 164 12.64 1.22 -2.30
C SER A 164 13.65 2.32 -2.61
N ALA A 165 14.59 2.56 -1.69
CA ALA A 165 15.69 3.50 -1.92
C ALA A 165 16.78 2.94 -2.85
N ASN A 166 16.80 1.62 -3.06
CA ASN A 166 17.73 0.94 -3.95
C ASN A 166 17.07 0.73 -5.31
N LYS A 167 17.75 1.11 -6.37
CA LYS A 167 17.35 0.87 -7.76
C LYS A 167 17.67 -0.54 -8.20
#